data_2f3cf0df7ed392ee997b3b66df628d73
#
_entry.id   2f3cf0df7ed392ee997b3b66df628d73
#
_cell.length_a   1.000
_cell.length_b   1.000
_cell.length_c   1.000
_cell.angle_alpha   90.00
_cell.angle_beta   90.00
_cell.angle_gamma   90.00
#
_symmetry.space_group_name_H-M   'P 1'
#
loop_
_entity.id
_entity.type
_entity.pdbx_description
1 polymer ?
#
loop_
_entity_poly.entity_id
_entity_poly.type
_entity_poly.pdbx_seq_one_letter_code
_entity_poly.pdbx_strand_id
1 'polypeptide(L)'
;MPQAMQAKFGISLSNRAVLFDWATTDDLIAAARTAEDSGYFHSVWVGDNLLSKPRLESIVTLSAIAAHTSTVKLGTICLASFPLRAPILLAIQWASLDVLSAGRTILSVCNGASERDGPQFAHELEVMGVKSNERVGRVIEGVRILRRLWSEERVTHQGRYFQFEDVECLPKPVQQPLPILIAANPKPGQADEATVDRILRRVAKHGDGWQTDATPVETFRQRFQSIREYAHQEGRDPSQMESCLHLMVNINNDRETAYKEAETFLTSYYGAGAISRDRAELWLAFGPPEAVIEKIQAYIDAGCTTPVLRFVSPDLSGQLHRCIEEVLPAFSVR
;
A
#
# COMPACT_ATOMS: atom_id res chain seq x y z
N MET A 1 -26.94 16.65 -4.96
CA MET A 1 -25.64 16.54 -4.28
C MET A 1 -25.02 15.22 -4.70
N PRO A 2 -23.75 15.14 -5.11
CA PRO A 2 -23.13 13.84 -5.36
C PRO A 2 -23.15 13.08 -4.05
N GLN A 3 -23.56 11.81 -4.11
CA GLN A 3 -23.56 10.89 -2.97
C GLN A 3 -22.14 10.87 -2.38
N ALA A 4 -22.01 11.17 -1.10
CA ALA A 4 -20.72 11.11 -0.42
C ALA A 4 -20.14 9.70 -0.64
N MET A 5 -18.96 9.62 -1.23
CA MET A 5 -18.32 8.36 -1.54
C MET A 5 -17.93 7.71 -0.21
N GLN A 6 -18.53 6.57 0.11
CA GLN A 6 -18.25 5.83 1.32
C GLN A 6 -16.79 5.36 1.30
N ALA A 7 -16.01 5.74 2.30
CA ALA A 7 -14.62 5.32 2.40
C ALA A 7 -14.51 3.81 2.64
N LYS A 8 -13.60 3.16 1.92
CA LYS A 8 -13.31 1.72 2.04
C LYS A 8 -12.13 1.53 2.97
N PHE A 9 -12.35 1.32 4.25
CA PHE A 9 -11.25 1.15 5.21
C PHE A 9 -10.41 -0.09 4.93
N GLY A 10 -9.10 0.05 5.06
CA GLY A 10 -8.15 -1.06 5.06
C GLY A 10 -7.38 -1.14 6.37
N ILE A 11 -6.91 -2.32 6.72
CA ILE A 11 -5.95 -2.53 7.80
C ILE A 11 -4.61 -2.98 7.23
N SER A 12 -3.51 -2.37 7.67
CA SER A 12 -2.14 -2.81 7.33
C SER A 12 -1.53 -3.59 8.48
N LEU A 13 -1.34 -4.88 8.27
CA LEU A 13 -0.72 -5.78 9.23
C LEU A 13 0.80 -5.73 9.14
N SER A 14 1.45 -5.69 10.29
CA SER A 14 2.91 -5.58 10.38
C SER A 14 3.58 -6.95 10.26
N ASN A 15 3.70 -7.49 9.03
CA ASN A 15 4.39 -8.76 8.78
C ASN A 15 5.89 -8.77 9.16
N ARG A 16 6.47 -7.61 9.48
CA ARG A 16 7.80 -7.49 10.05
C ARG A 16 7.82 -7.67 11.57
N ALA A 17 6.71 -7.41 12.25
CA ALA A 17 6.60 -7.52 13.70
C ALA A 17 6.93 -8.95 14.20
N VAL A 18 6.69 -9.95 13.37
CA VAL A 18 7.04 -11.36 13.67
C VAL A 18 8.54 -11.55 13.87
N LEU A 19 9.40 -10.78 13.19
CA LEU A 19 10.86 -10.88 13.36
C LEU A 19 11.38 -10.17 14.63
N PHE A 20 10.51 -9.46 15.34
CA PHE A 20 10.82 -8.77 16.60
C PHE A 20 10.09 -9.39 17.79
N ASP A 21 9.42 -10.52 17.60
CA ASP A 21 8.59 -11.19 18.59
C ASP A 21 7.47 -10.29 19.16
N TRP A 22 7.02 -9.28 18.38
CA TRP A 22 5.90 -8.41 18.75
C TRP A 22 4.54 -8.96 18.33
N ALA A 23 4.54 -9.90 17.41
CA ALA A 23 3.38 -10.64 16.97
C ALA A 23 3.80 -12.00 16.45
N THR A 24 2.93 -12.97 16.54
CA THR A 24 3.06 -14.27 15.88
C THR A 24 2.35 -14.24 14.51
N THR A 25 2.55 -15.27 13.72
CA THR A 25 1.76 -15.46 12.48
C THR A 25 0.28 -15.61 12.77
N ASP A 26 -0.07 -16.27 13.88
CA ASP A 26 -1.46 -16.47 14.30
C ASP A 26 -2.11 -15.14 14.71
N ASP A 27 -1.37 -14.21 15.33
CA ASP A 27 -1.86 -12.87 15.66
C ASP A 27 -2.19 -12.07 14.38
N LEU A 28 -1.37 -12.18 13.33
CA LEU A 28 -1.67 -11.53 12.05
C LEU A 28 -2.93 -12.09 11.38
N ILE A 29 -3.10 -13.41 11.42
CA ILE A 29 -4.29 -14.09 10.88
C ILE A 29 -5.53 -13.74 11.70
N ALA A 30 -5.42 -13.75 13.03
CA ALA A 30 -6.50 -13.36 13.93
C ALA A 30 -6.92 -11.91 13.71
N ALA A 31 -5.97 -10.98 13.57
CA ALA A 31 -6.28 -9.58 13.27
C ALA A 31 -6.97 -9.41 11.91
N ALA A 32 -6.57 -10.17 10.89
CA ALA A 32 -7.25 -10.16 9.59
C ALA A 32 -8.70 -10.64 9.68
N ARG A 33 -8.95 -11.70 10.45
CA ARG A 33 -10.31 -12.22 10.70
C ARG A 33 -11.15 -11.23 11.53
N THR A 34 -10.59 -10.68 12.60
CA THR A 34 -11.28 -9.66 13.42
C THR A 34 -11.67 -8.46 12.56
N ALA A 35 -10.79 -8.01 11.67
CA ALA A 35 -11.09 -6.93 10.73
C ALA A 35 -12.24 -7.31 9.78
N GLU A 36 -12.22 -8.51 9.21
CA GLU A 36 -13.29 -9.02 8.34
C GLU A 36 -14.62 -9.14 9.08
N ASP A 37 -14.62 -9.79 10.25
CA ASP A 37 -15.82 -10.06 11.05
C ASP A 37 -16.47 -8.76 11.57
N SER A 38 -15.69 -7.69 11.74
CA SER A 38 -16.21 -6.38 12.13
C SER A 38 -17.13 -5.73 11.11
N GLY A 39 -16.99 -6.12 9.83
CA GLY A 39 -17.71 -5.52 8.70
C GLY A 39 -17.28 -4.08 8.33
N TYR A 40 -16.36 -3.46 9.08
CA TYR A 40 -15.86 -2.11 8.80
C TYR A 40 -14.70 -2.10 7.80
N PHE A 41 -13.87 -3.13 7.81
CA PHE A 41 -12.71 -3.19 6.93
C PHE A 41 -13.04 -3.88 5.60
N HIS A 42 -12.75 -3.18 4.53
CA HIS A 42 -12.88 -3.67 3.16
C HIS A 42 -11.64 -4.47 2.70
N SER A 43 -10.48 -4.21 3.31
CA SER A 43 -9.21 -4.77 2.83
C SER A 43 -8.17 -4.95 3.92
N VAL A 44 -7.33 -5.97 3.73
CA VAL A 44 -6.15 -6.29 4.55
C VAL A 44 -4.89 -6.12 3.69
N TRP A 45 -3.89 -5.44 4.24
CA TRP A 45 -2.67 -5.09 3.55
C TRP A 45 -1.44 -5.53 4.33
N VAL A 46 -0.37 -5.89 3.60
CA VAL A 46 0.94 -6.20 4.20
C VAL A 46 2.05 -5.39 3.52
N GLY A 47 3.10 -5.08 4.27
CA GLY A 47 4.28 -4.41 3.73
C GLY A 47 5.18 -5.37 2.96
N ASP A 48 6.04 -4.83 2.09
CA ASP A 48 7.02 -5.58 1.32
C ASP A 48 8.41 -4.93 1.35
N ASN A 49 9.41 -5.73 1.53
CA ASN A 49 10.84 -5.57 1.25
C ASN A 49 11.47 -6.96 1.33
N LEU A 50 12.59 -7.18 0.69
CA LEU A 50 13.32 -8.45 0.76
C LEU A 50 14.42 -8.41 1.81
N LEU A 51 15.54 -7.75 1.51
CA LEU A 51 16.73 -7.75 2.34
C LEU A 51 16.89 -6.49 3.18
N SER A 52 16.51 -5.33 2.63
CA SER A 52 16.75 -4.02 3.27
C SER A 52 15.95 -3.80 4.55
N LYS A 53 14.75 -4.38 4.62
CA LYS A 53 13.89 -4.43 5.82
C LYS A 53 13.23 -5.80 5.90
N PRO A 54 13.95 -6.83 6.36
CA PRO A 54 13.46 -8.22 6.38
C PRO A 54 12.10 -8.35 7.09
N ARG A 55 11.25 -9.21 6.54
CA ARG A 55 9.90 -9.51 7.03
C ARG A 55 9.42 -10.85 6.47
N LEU A 56 8.29 -11.34 6.92
CA LEU A 56 7.64 -12.42 6.19
C LEU A 56 7.32 -11.94 4.77
N GLU A 57 7.59 -12.79 3.78
CA GLU A 57 7.38 -12.44 2.37
C GLU A 57 5.90 -12.11 2.10
N SER A 58 5.65 -11.05 1.37
CA SER A 58 4.33 -10.43 1.27
C SER A 58 3.28 -11.33 0.60
N ILE A 59 3.63 -12.01 -0.52
CA ILE A 59 2.69 -12.88 -1.24
C ILE A 59 2.37 -14.13 -0.42
N VAL A 60 3.38 -14.70 0.24
CA VAL A 60 3.21 -15.86 1.14
C VAL A 60 2.31 -15.49 2.32
N THR A 61 2.53 -14.32 2.93
CA THR A 61 1.69 -13.83 4.04
C THR A 61 0.25 -13.59 3.59
N LEU A 62 0.04 -12.94 2.44
CA LEU A 62 -1.29 -12.73 1.87
C LEU A 62 -1.98 -14.05 1.52
N SER A 63 -1.24 -15.06 1.07
CA SER A 63 -1.81 -16.40 0.78
C SER A 63 -2.32 -17.08 2.05
N ALA A 64 -1.58 -16.96 3.16
CA ALA A 64 -2.04 -17.46 4.46
C ALA A 64 -3.31 -16.74 4.92
N ILE A 65 -3.35 -15.40 4.82
CA ILE A 65 -4.54 -14.61 5.15
C ILE A 65 -5.72 -14.95 4.23
N ALA A 66 -5.47 -15.15 2.93
CA ALA A 66 -6.50 -15.55 1.96
C ALA A 66 -7.23 -16.83 2.34
N ALA A 67 -6.49 -17.82 2.89
CA ALA A 67 -7.03 -19.10 3.32
C ALA A 67 -7.91 -19.00 4.60
N HIS A 68 -7.82 -17.90 5.34
CA HIS A 68 -8.54 -17.70 6.61
C HIS A 68 -9.58 -16.57 6.56
N THR A 69 -9.76 -15.93 5.39
CA THR A 69 -10.73 -14.86 5.15
C THR A 69 -11.53 -15.13 3.88
N SER A 70 -12.71 -14.51 3.73
CA SER A 70 -13.63 -14.80 2.64
C SER A 70 -14.06 -13.58 1.83
N THR A 71 -14.03 -12.38 2.42
CA THR A 71 -14.63 -11.17 1.84
C THR A 71 -13.66 -10.01 1.67
N VAL A 72 -12.75 -9.82 2.64
CA VAL A 72 -11.79 -8.70 2.59
C VAL A 72 -10.85 -8.82 1.40
N LYS A 73 -10.60 -7.70 0.73
CA LYS A 73 -9.57 -7.60 -0.30
C LYS A 73 -8.18 -7.75 0.31
N LEU A 74 -7.21 -8.19 -0.49
CA LEU A 74 -5.85 -8.52 -0.05
C LEU A 74 -4.85 -7.70 -0.86
N GLY A 75 -4.05 -6.87 -0.21
CA GLY A 75 -3.16 -5.95 -0.89
C GLY A 75 -1.76 -5.85 -0.32
N THR A 76 -0.84 -5.33 -1.13
CA THR A 76 0.49 -4.90 -0.69
C THR A 76 0.51 -3.37 -0.48
N ILE A 77 1.20 -2.90 0.58
CA ILE A 77 1.25 -1.47 0.89
C ILE A 77 2.69 -0.95 1.05
N CYS A 78 3.48 -0.75 -0.02
CA CYS A 78 3.36 -1.25 -1.40
C CYS A 78 4.31 -2.44 -1.63
N LEU A 79 4.27 -3.07 -2.81
CA LEU A 79 5.26 -4.08 -3.24
C LEU A 79 6.58 -3.37 -3.60
N ALA A 80 7.41 -3.09 -2.60
CA ALA A 80 8.65 -2.34 -2.75
C ALA A 80 9.73 -3.11 -3.52
N SER A 81 9.65 -4.43 -3.49
CA SER A 81 10.52 -5.32 -4.26
C SER A 81 10.09 -5.49 -5.72
N PHE A 82 9.01 -4.84 -6.17
CA PHE A 82 8.52 -4.99 -7.55
C PHE A 82 9.62 -4.87 -8.62
N PRO A 83 10.49 -3.83 -8.61
CA PRO A 83 11.56 -3.72 -9.62
C PRO A 83 12.63 -4.81 -9.53
N LEU A 84 12.70 -5.53 -8.42
CA LEU A 84 13.65 -6.60 -8.16
C LEU A 84 13.15 -7.98 -8.62
N ARG A 85 11.84 -8.10 -8.90
CA ARG A 85 11.19 -9.37 -9.24
C ARG A 85 11.19 -9.65 -10.73
N ALA A 86 11.28 -10.92 -11.09
CA ALA A 86 11.02 -11.39 -12.45
C ALA A 86 9.52 -11.26 -12.75
N PRO A 87 9.11 -10.51 -13.79
CA PRO A 87 7.69 -10.20 -14.02
C PRO A 87 6.85 -11.43 -14.37
N ILE A 88 7.39 -12.44 -15.06
CA ILE A 88 6.67 -13.68 -15.37
C ILE A 88 6.33 -14.43 -14.08
N LEU A 89 7.33 -14.61 -13.19
CA LEU A 89 7.10 -15.30 -11.91
C LEU A 89 6.09 -14.54 -11.06
N LEU A 90 6.22 -13.21 -10.97
CA LEU A 90 5.28 -12.38 -10.23
C LEU A 90 3.86 -12.45 -10.82
N ALA A 91 3.72 -12.48 -12.15
CA ALA A 91 2.42 -12.63 -12.81
C ALA A 91 1.73 -13.94 -12.42
N ILE A 92 2.47 -15.05 -12.41
CA ILE A 92 1.96 -16.37 -11.99
C ILE A 92 1.59 -16.36 -10.50
N GLN A 93 2.46 -15.86 -9.65
CA GLN A 93 2.23 -15.81 -8.18
C GLN A 93 0.99 -14.99 -7.86
N TRP A 94 0.86 -13.80 -8.46
CA TRP A 94 -0.25 -12.91 -8.17
C TRP A 94 -1.59 -13.41 -8.74
N ALA A 95 -1.57 -13.97 -9.96
CA ALA A 95 -2.76 -14.61 -10.52
C ALA A 95 -3.19 -15.84 -9.70
N SER A 96 -2.24 -16.62 -9.20
CA SER A 96 -2.52 -17.75 -8.30
C SER A 96 -3.17 -17.28 -7.00
N LEU A 97 -2.65 -16.21 -6.38
CA LEU A 97 -3.25 -15.61 -5.20
C LEU A 97 -4.66 -15.07 -5.49
N ASP A 98 -4.87 -14.46 -6.66
CA ASP A 98 -6.18 -13.97 -7.08
C ASP A 98 -7.20 -15.10 -7.23
N VAL A 99 -6.78 -16.22 -7.83
CA VAL A 99 -7.63 -17.44 -7.93
C VAL A 99 -7.92 -18.03 -6.55
N LEU A 100 -6.89 -18.21 -5.70
CA LEU A 100 -7.05 -18.77 -4.35
C LEU A 100 -7.96 -17.91 -3.47
N SER A 101 -7.95 -16.59 -3.67
CA SER A 101 -8.79 -15.66 -2.93
C SER A 101 -10.14 -15.37 -3.61
N ALA A 102 -10.48 -16.03 -4.73
CA ALA A 102 -11.70 -15.78 -5.50
C ALA A 102 -11.85 -14.30 -5.94
N GLY A 103 -10.77 -13.71 -6.46
CA GLY A 103 -10.79 -12.35 -7.02
C GLY A 103 -10.73 -11.23 -5.99
N ARG A 104 -10.00 -11.42 -4.89
CA ARG A 104 -9.91 -10.44 -3.81
C ARG A 104 -8.58 -9.67 -3.76
N THR A 105 -7.72 -9.76 -4.79
CA THR A 105 -6.41 -9.11 -4.73
C THR A 105 -6.40 -7.67 -5.23
N ILE A 106 -5.50 -6.86 -4.67
CA ILE A 106 -5.15 -5.50 -5.12
C ILE A 106 -3.62 -5.39 -5.12
N LEU A 107 -3.00 -5.23 -6.29
CA LEU A 107 -1.55 -5.09 -6.38
C LEU A 107 -1.17 -3.60 -6.30
N SER A 108 -0.56 -3.18 -5.19
CA SER A 108 0.06 -1.85 -5.15
C SER A 108 1.57 -1.96 -5.30
N VAL A 109 2.12 -1.27 -6.29
CA VAL A 109 3.53 -1.32 -6.66
C VAL A 109 4.23 0.01 -6.45
N CYS A 110 5.53 -0.03 -6.14
CA CYS A 110 6.35 1.16 -6.07
C CYS A 110 7.78 0.91 -6.56
N ASN A 111 8.57 1.97 -6.64
CA ASN A 111 9.96 1.87 -7.08
C ASN A 111 10.89 1.27 -6.01
N GLY A 112 10.42 0.99 -4.81
CA GLY A 112 11.27 0.69 -3.67
C GLY A 112 12.14 1.89 -3.25
N ALA A 113 12.98 1.70 -2.25
CA ALA A 113 13.95 2.69 -1.82
C ALA A 113 15.21 2.69 -2.72
N SER A 114 15.98 3.76 -2.65
CA SER A 114 17.22 3.94 -3.40
C SER A 114 18.46 3.79 -2.52
N GLU A 115 19.61 3.75 -3.11
CA GLU A 115 20.90 3.81 -2.43
C GLU A 115 21.04 5.05 -1.52
N ARG A 116 20.31 6.14 -1.83
CA ARG A 116 20.31 7.38 -1.04
C ARG A 116 19.53 7.25 0.28
N ASP A 117 18.68 6.23 0.37
CA ASP A 117 17.86 5.98 1.56
C ASP A 117 18.60 5.15 2.62
N GLY A 118 19.80 4.66 2.30
CA GLY A 118 20.69 3.99 3.24
C GLY A 118 21.44 2.79 2.63
N PRO A 119 22.53 2.35 3.30
CA PRO A 119 23.42 1.29 2.78
C PRO A 119 22.71 -0.06 2.61
N GLN A 120 21.72 -0.38 3.43
CA GLN A 120 20.95 -1.61 3.32
C GLN A 120 20.14 -1.69 2.02
N PHE A 121 19.67 -0.54 1.50
CA PHE A 121 18.97 -0.47 0.22
C PHE A 121 19.92 -0.57 -0.96
N ALA A 122 21.12 0.04 -0.84
CA ALA A 122 22.17 -0.12 -1.82
C ALA A 122 22.58 -1.59 -1.95
N HIS A 123 22.78 -2.27 -0.82
CA HIS A 123 23.13 -3.69 -0.76
C HIS A 123 22.03 -4.58 -1.37
N GLU A 124 20.75 -4.33 -1.05
CA GLU A 124 19.62 -5.07 -1.65
C GLU A 124 19.62 -4.95 -3.18
N LEU A 125 19.80 -3.75 -3.71
CA LEU A 125 19.86 -3.51 -5.15
C LEU A 125 21.04 -4.25 -5.80
N GLU A 126 22.22 -4.21 -5.18
CA GLU A 126 23.43 -4.89 -5.65
C GLU A 126 23.21 -6.41 -5.71
N VAL A 127 22.79 -7.02 -4.60
CA VAL A 127 22.56 -8.48 -4.49
C VAL A 127 21.49 -8.94 -5.49
N MET A 128 20.44 -8.13 -5.69
CA MET A 128 19.36 -8.44 -6.62
C MET A 128 19.69 -8.05 -8.08
N GLY A 129 20.91 -7.54 -8.37
CA GLY A 129 21.37 -7.21 -9.71
C GLY A 129 20.60 -6.08 -10.40
N VAL A 130 20.05 -5.13 -9.64
CA VAL A 130 19.24 -4.03 -10.19
C VAL A 130 19.90 -2.69 -9.89
N LYS A 131 20.14 -1.88 -10.94
CA LYS A 131 20.71 -0.54 -10.78
C LYS A 131 19.63 0.43 -10.27
N SER A 132 20.03 1.35 -9.40
CA SER A 132 19.13 2.33 -8.79
C SER A 132 18.34 3.17 -9.81
N ASN A 133 18.97 3.54 -10.94
CA ASN A 133 18.37 4.32 -12.03
C ASN A 133 17.43 3.50 -12.94
N GLU A 134 17.40 2.17 -12.83
CA GLU A 134 16.51 1.30 -13.61
C GLU A 134 15.15 1.10 -12.94
N ARG A 135 15.05 1.28 -11.62
CA ARG A 135 13.87 0.92 -10.82
C ARG A 135 12.56 1.44 -11.39
N VAL A 136 12.50 2.72 -11.72
CA VAL A 136 11.30 3.36 -12.29
C VAL A 136 10.91 2.72 -13.63
N GLY A 137 11.89 2.51 -14.51
CA GLY A 137 11.66 1.89 -15.81
C GLY A 137 11.17 0.44 -15.68
N ARG A 138 11.80 -0.32 -14.78
CA ARG A 138 11.40 -1.71 -14.48
C ARG A 138 9.96 -1.80 -13.92
N VAL A 139 9.53 -0.83 -13.10
CA VAL A 139 8.13 -0.78 -12.64
C VAL A 139 7.17 -0.55 -13.79
N ILE A 140 7.43 0.45 -14.64
CA ILE A 140 6.53 0.75 -15.76
C ILE A 140 6.45 -0.40 -16.76
N GLU A 141 7.60 -0.96 -17.11
CA GLU A 141 7.69 -2.07 -18.06
C GLU A 141 7.04 -3.32 -17.45
N GLY A 142 7.33 -3.61 -16.17
CA GLY A 142 6.74 -4.74 -15.46
C GLY A 142 5.22 -4.66 -15.35
N VAL A 143 4.66 -3.49 -15.02
CA VAL A 143 3.19 -3.30 -14.98
C VAL A 143 2.56 -3.61 -16.34
N ARG A 144 3.17 -3.15 -17.44
CA ARG A 144 2.68 -3.45 -18.79
C ARG A 144 2.75 -4.96 -19.10
N ILE A 145 3.85 -5.60 -18.69
CA ILE A 145 4.02 -7.05 -18.86
C ILE A 145 2.95 -7.81 -18.08
N LEU A 146 2.72 -7.48 -16.80
CA LEU A 146 1.72 -8.14 -15.98
C LEU A 146 0.33 -8.04 -16.63
N ARG A 147 -0.08 -6.84 -17.04
CA ARG A 147 -1.39 -6.64 -17.69
C ARG A 147 -1.53 -7.50 -18.94
N ARG A 148 -0.50 -7.58 -19.78
CA ARG A 148 -0.50 -8.43 -20.98
C ARG A 148 -0.54 -9.92 -20.62
N LEU A 149 0.30 -10.38 -19.70
CA LEU A 149 0.33 -11.79 -19.26
C LEU A 149 -1.00 -12.24 -18.65
N TRP A 150 -1.75 -11.33 -18.01
CA TRP A 150 -3.05 -11.66 -17.42
C TRP A 150 -4.21 -11.62 -18.42
N SER A 151 -4.12 -10.86 -19.51
CA SER A 151 -5.21 -10.68 -20.48
C SER A 151 -5.01 -11.38 -21.83
N GLU A 152 -3.76 -11.53 -22.29
CA GLU A 152 -3.44 -12.16 -23.58
C GLU A 152 -3.15 -13.66 -23.39
N GLU A 153 -3.45 -14.47 -24.40
CA GLU A 153 -3.20 -15.91 -24.37
C GLU A 153 -1.70 -16.20 -24.34
N ARG A 154 -0.96 -15.59 -25.26
CA ARG A 154 0.49 -15.73 -25.40
C ARG A 154 1.14 -14.35 -25.56
N VAL A 155 2.26 -14.13 -24.90
CA VAL A 155 2.93 -12.84 -24.86
C VAL A 155 4.40 -12.99 -25.32
N THR A 156 4.77 -12.21 -26.31
CA THR A 156 6.16 -11.90 -26.63
C THR A 156 6.45 -10.47 -26.23
N HIS A 157 7.55 -10.24 -25.53
CA HIS A 157 7.97 -8.93 -25.06
C HIS A 157 9.45 -8.69 -25.36
N GLN A 158 9.74 -7.58 -26.02
CA GLN A 158 11.08 -7.09 -26.35
C GLN A 158 11.24 -5.69 -25.77
N GLY A 159 11.58 -5.62 -24.49
CA GLY A 159 11.73 -4.38 -23.75
C GLY A 159 13.17 -4.05 -23.40
N ARG A 160 13.34 -2.97 -22.66
CA ARG A 160 14.65 -2.53 -22.20
C ARG A 160 15.19 -3.37 -21.05
N TYR A 161 14.30 -3.81 -20.16
CA TYR A 161 14.69 -4.49 -18.92
C TYR A 161 14.30 -5.98 -18.92
N PHE A 162 13.30 -6.33 -19.72
CA PHE A 162 12.80 -7.71 -19.80
C PHE A 162 12.60 -8.11 -21.25
N GLN A 163 13.00 -9.34 -21.59
CA GLN A 163 12.83 -9.91 -22.92
C GLN A 163 12.45 -11.38 -22.79
N PHE A 164 11.40 -11.78 -23.49
CA PHE A 164 10.95 -13.17 -23.55
C PHE A 164 10.02 -13.36 -24.76
N GLU A 165 9.88 -14.60 -25.19
CA GLU A 165 9.08 -14.96 -26.37
C GLU A 165 8.07 -16.03 -26.03
N ASP A 166 6.88 -15.90 -26.60
CA ASP A 166 5.84 -16.92 -26.65
C ASP A 166 5.46 -17.51 -25.28
N VAL A 167 5.30 -16.65 -24.27
CA VAL A 167 4.96 -17.06 -22.90
C VAL A 167 3.44 -17.09 -22.71
N GLU A 168 2.91 -18.22 -22.29
CA GLU A 168 1.58 -18.38 -21.74
C GLU A 168 1.67 -18.31 -20.21
N CYS A 169 0.86 -17.42 -19.60
CA CYS A 169 0.77 -17.28 -18.14
C CYS A 169 -0.54 -17.90 -17.63
N LEU A 170 -0.43 -18.97 -16.90
CA LEU A 170 -1.55 -19.66 -16.24
C LEU A 170 -1.26 -19.85 -14.76
N PRO A 171 -2.30 -19.78 -13.89
CA PRO A 171 -3.68 -19.45 -14.24
C PRO A 171 -3.83 -17.98 -14.65
N LYS A 172 -4.92 -17.65 -15.34
CA LYS A 172 -5.35 -16.24 -15.46
C LYS A 172 -6.02 -15.80 -14.15
N PRO A 173 -5.88 -14.52 -13.74
CA PRO A 173 -6.60 -14.02 -12.57
C PRO A 173 -8.11 -14.06 -12.79
N VAL A 174 -8.87 -14.17 -11.70
CA VAL A 174 -10.34 -14.08 -11.68
C VAL A 174 -10.78 -12.67 -12.05
N GLN A 175 -10.08 -11.66 -11.51
CA GLN A 175 -10.35 -10.25 -11.80
C GLN A 175 -9.79 -9.87 -13.17
N GLN A 176 -10.63 -9.31 -14.04
CA GLN A 176 -10.19 -8.79 -15.34
C GLN A 176 -10.85 -7.43 -15.63
N PRO A 177 -10.10 -6.35 -15.56
CA PRO A 177 -8.67 -6.26 -15.19
C PRO A 177 -8.43 -6.45 -13.68
N LEU A 178 -7.27 -7.01 -13.33
CA LEU A 178 -6.81 -7.05 -11.95
C LEU A 178 -6.33 -5.65 -11.52
N PRO A 179 -6.79 -5.09 -10.37
CA PRO A 179 -6.45 -3.75 -9.94
C PRO A 179 -4.97 -3.59 -9.61
N ILE A 180 -4.33 -2.56 -10.21
CA ILE A 180 -2.95 -2.16 -9.90
C ILE A 180 -2.93 -0.72 -9.43
N LEU A 181 -2.52 -0.49 -8.18
CA LEU A 181 -2.23 0.85 -7.67
C LEU A 181 -0.73 1.17 -7.86
N ILE A 182 -0.42 2.42 -8.14
CA ILE A 182 0.97 2.89 -8.17
C ILE A 182 1.22 3.77 -6.96
N ALA A 183 2.15 3.33 -6.12
CA ALA A 183 2.55 4.11 -4.97
C ALA A 183 3.60 5.16 -5.38
N ALA A 184 3.28 6.41 -5.05
CA ALA A 184 4.14 7.55 -5.34
C ALA A 184 3.95 8.66 -4.30
N ASN A 185 5.04 9.07 -3.67
CA ASN A 185 5.05 10.18 -2.72
C ASN A 185 6.26 11.08 -2.97
N PRO A 186 6.23 11.96 -3.99
CA PRO A 186 7.28 12.94 -4.17
C PRO A 186 7.28 13.92 -3.00
N LYS A 187 8.37 13.90 -2.21
CA LYS A 187 8.47 14.72 -0.99
C LYS A 187 8.73 16.18 -1.34
N PRO A 188 8.10 17.13 -0.62
CA PRO A 188 8.41 18.54 -0.77
C PRO A 188 9.92 18.81 -0.63
N GLY A 189 10.48 19.65 -1.50
CA GLY A 189 11.91 20.00 -1.51
C GLY A 189 12.85 18.92 -2.07
N GLN A 190 12.35 17.71 -2.39
CA GLN A 190 13.16 16.65 -3.01
C GLN A 190 12.91 16.48 -4.52
N ALA A 191 11.84 17.06 -5.03
CA ALA A 191 11.49 17.05 -6.44
C ALA A 191 10.94 18.42 -6.85
N ASP A 192 11.34 18.90 -8.02
CA ASP A 192 10.76 20.07 -8.65
C ASP A 192 9.34 19.77 -9.18
N GLU A 193 8.59 20.80 -9.51
CA GLU A 193 7.21 20.69 -10.00
C GLU A 193 7.10 19.82 -11.26
N ALA A 194 8.04 19.95 -12.19
CA ALA A 194 8.06 19.16 -13.42
C ALA A 194 8.28 17.66 -13.13
N THR A 195 9.06 17.35 -12.13
CA THR A 195 9.26 15.96 -11.67
C THR A 195 8.01 15.45 -10.97
N VAL A 196 7.37 16.25 -10.12
CA VAL A 196 6.08 15.89 -9.49
C VAL A 196 5.03 15.61 -10.56
N ASP A 197 4.85 16.52 -11.52
CA ASP A 197 3.92 16.37 -12.65
C ASP A 197 4.15 15.05 -13.41
N ARG A 198 5.39 14.78 -13.79
CA ARG A 198 5.77 13.54 -14.48
C ARG A 198 5.45 12.27 -13.65
N ILE A 199 5.59 12.34 -12.33
CA ILE A 199 5.26 11.22 -11.44
C ILE A 199 3.75 11.01 -11.41
N LEU A 200 2.94 12.08 -11.26
CA LEU A 200 1.49 11.98 -11.20
C LEU A 200 0.89 11.51 -12.53
N ARG A 201 1.40 11.99 -13.68
CA ARG A 201 1.02 11.48 -15.02
C ARG A 201 1.30 9.99 -15.17
N ARG A 202 2.41 9.50 -14.61
CA ARG A 202 2.74 8.06 -14.63
C ARG A 202 1.71 7.25 -13.85
N VAL A 203 1.29 7.72 -12.67
CA VAL A 203 0.21 7.10 -11.89
C VAL A 203 -1.07 7.04 -12.72
N ALA A 204 -1.49 8.18 -13.28
CA ALA A 204 -2.69 8.29 -14.08
C ALA A 204 -2.70 7.37 -15.31
N LYS A 205 -1.54 7.22 -15.97
CA LYS A 205 -1.40 6.43 -17.19
C LYS A 205 -1.38 4.93 -16.96
N HIS A 206 -0.74 4.46 -15.89
CA HIS A 206 -0.41 3.04 -15.71
C HIS A 206 -1.13 2.38 -14.53
N GLY A 207 -1.60 3.16 -13.51
CA GLY A 207 -2.31 2.66 -12.35
C GLY A 207 -3.82 2.77 -12.46
N ASP A 208 -4.55 1.94 -11.73
CA ASP A 208 -6.00 2.09 -11.52
C ASP A 208 -6.27 2.93 -10.27
N GLY A 209 -5.22 3.32 -9.57
CA GLY A 209 -5.27 4.22 -8.43
C GLY A 209 -3.88 4.64 -7.97
N TRP A 210 -3.90 5.55 -7.02
CA TRP A 210 -2.73 6.13 -6.37
C TRP A 210 -2.62 5.68 -4.92
N GLN A 211 -1.44 5.23 -4.50
CA GLN A 211 -1.13 5.00 -3.10
C GLN A 211 -0.10 6.02 -2.63
N THR A 212 -0.29 6.53 -1.41
CA THR A 212 0.66 7.44 -0.77
C THR A 212 0.70 7.25 0.75
N ASP A 213 1.69 7.88 1.40
CA ASP A 213 1.84 7.98 2.85
C ASP A 213 2.35 9.38 3.23
N ALA A 214 2.26 9.76 4.48
CA ALA A 214 2.87 10.99 5.03
C ALA A 214 2.78 12.20 4.08
N THR A 215 1.63 12.37 3.43
CA THR A 215 1.33 13.48 2.50
C THR A 215 0.40 14.46 3.21
N PRO A 216 0.70 15.78 3.30
CA PRO A 216 -0.23 16.76 3.88
C PRO A 216 -1.60 16.71 3.20
N VAL A 217 -2.68 16.91 3.96
CA VAL A 217 -4.07 16.78 3.49
C VAL A 217 -4.32 17.61 2.22
N GLU A 218 -3.89 18.87 2.20
CA GLU A 218 -4.10 19.75 1.05
C GLU A 218 -3.26 19.30 -0.17
N THR A 219 -2.03 18.85 0.05
CA THR A 219 -1.18 18.27 -1.00
C THR A 219 -1.79 16.98 -1.54
N PHE A 220 -2.41 16.17 -0.67
CA PHE A 220 -3.14 14.96 -1.09
C PHE A 220 -4.30 15.31 -2.02
N ARG A 221 -5.12 16.28 -1.62
CA ARG A 221 -6.25 16.79 -2.43
C ARG A 221 -5.81 17.22 -3.83
N GLN A 222 -4.81 18.10 -3.89
CA GLN A 222 -4.28 18.67 -5.14
C GLN A 222 -3.71 17.58 -6.05
N ARG A 223 -2.89 16.68 -5.50
CA ARG A 223 -2.27 15.61 -6.28
C ARG A 223 -3.30 14.62 -6.81
N PHE A 224 -4.28 14.23 -5.98
CA PHE A 224 -5.30 13.31 -6.44
C PHE A 224 -6.20 13.94 -7.51
N GLN A 225 -6.52 15.21 -7.39
CA GLN A 225 -7.20 15.95 -8.44
C GLN A 225 -6.39 15.95 -9.73
N SER A 226 -5.10 16.29 -9.70
CA SER A 226 -4.21 16.24 -10.86
C SER A 226 -4.15 14.86 -11.50
N ILE A 227 -4.05 13.78 -10.69
CA ILE A 227 -4.07 12.41 -11.21
C ILE A 227 -5.36 12.10 -11.96
N ARG A 228 -6.52 12.53 -11.46
CA ARG A 228 -7.81 12.34 -12.12
C ARG A 228 -7.91 13.14 -13.44
N GLU A 229 -7.38 14.36 -13.45
CA GLU A 229 -7.31 15.19 -14.67
C GLU A 229 -6.41 14.54 -15.72
N TYR A 230 -5.24 14.00 -15.31
CA TYR A 230 -4.35 13.30 -16.22
C TYR A 230 -4.93 11.97 -16.70
N ALA A 231 -5.66 11.24 -15.87
CA ALA A 231 -6.38 10.03 -16.29
C ALA A 231 -7.40 10.37 -17.41
N HIS A 232 -8.16 11.46 -17.25
CA HIS A 232 -9.05 11.93 -18.29
C HIS A 232 -8.32 12.30 -19.60
N GLN A 233 -7.16 12.96 -19.51
CA GLN A 233 -6.32 13.28 -20.68
C GLN A 233 -5.79 12.02 -21.39
N GLU A 234 -5.57 10.92 -20.66
CA GLU A 234 -5.19 9.60 -21.21
C GLU A 234 -6.41 8.79 -21.69
N GLY A 235 -7.61 9.38 -21.73
CA GLY A 235 -8.85 8.73 -22.18
C GLY A 235 -9.44 7.72 -21.19
N ARG A 236 -9.06 7.82 -19.91
CA ARG A 236 -9.55 6.95 -18.84
C ARG A 236 -10.66 7.66 -18.05
N ASP A 237 -11.57 6.89 -17.46
CA ASP A 237 -12.60 7.44 -16.58
C ASP A 237 -11.99 7.87 -15.23
N PRO A 238 -11.95 9.17 -14.91
CA PRO A 238 -11.38 9.65 -13.65
C PRO A 238 -12.18 9.23 -12.41
N SER A 239 -13.44 8.82 -12.56
CA SER A 239 -14.26 8.35 -11.45
C SER A 239 -13.83 6.96 -10.95
N GLN A 240 -13.15 6.18 -11.78
CA GLN A 240 -12.62 4.86 -11.45
C GLN A 240 -11.25 4.91 -10.77
N MET A 241 -10.61 6.10 -10.72
CA MET A 241 -9.32 6.24 -10.04
C MET A 241 -9.51 6.15 -8.52
N GLU A 242 -8.84 5.19 -7.90
CA GLU A 242 -8.82 5.06 -6.44
C GLU A 242 -7.64 5.82 -5.82
N SER A 243 -7.79 6.23 -4.57
CA SER A 243 -6.71 6.82 -3.77
C SER A 243 -6.58 6.08 -2.45
N CYS A 244 -5.38 5.56 -2.18
CA CYS A 244 -5.06 4.78 -1.01
C CYS A 244 -4.05 5.54 -0.14
N LEU A 245 -4.42 5.82 1.11
CA LEU A 245 -3.55 6.47 2.08
C LEU A 245 -3.09 5.47 3.15
N HIS A 246 -1.78 5.21 3.24
CA HIS A 246 -1.21 4.47 4.37
C HIS A 246 -1.02 5.40 5.56
N LEU A 247 -1.88 5.27 6.56
CA LEU A 247 -1.93 6.11 7.75
C LEU A 247 -1.54 5.30 9.00
N MET A 248 -0.54 5.78 9.73
CA MET A 248 -0.17 5.24 11.04
C MET A 248 -1.19 5.67 12.08
N VAL A 249 -1.55 4.79 13.00
CA VAL A 249 -2.59 5.04 14.02
C VAL A 249 -2.11 4.59 15.40
N ASN A 250 -2.32 5.42 16.42
CA ASN A 250 -2.22 5.02 17.82
C ASN A 250 -3.35 5.68 18.61
N ILE A 251 -4.25 4.87 19.14
CA ILE A 251 -5.43 5.32 19.90
C ILE A 251 -5.11 5.25 21.39
N ASN A 252 -5.00 6.40 22.04
CA ASN A 252 -4.82 6.51 23.48
C ASN A 252 -5.53 7.77 23.97
N ASN A 253 -6.16 7.73 25.15
CA ASN A 253 -6.89 8.86 25.70
C ASN A 253 -5.97 10.06 26.00
N ASP A 254 -4.69 9.80 26.25
CA ASP A 254 -3.66 10.82 26.38
C ASP A 254 -2.81 10.91 25.12
N ARG A 255 -2.78 12.10 24.51
CA ARG A 255 -2.08 12.33 23.22
C ARG A 255 -0.57 12.19 23.34
N GLU A 256 0.03 12.56 24.46
CA GLU A 256 1.47 12.43 24.65
C GLU A 256 1.88 10.98 24.86
N THR A 257 1.06 10.20 25.54
CA THR A 257 1.25 8.76 25.66
C THR A 257 1.14 8.08 24.30
N ALA A 258 0.12 8.40 23.49
CA ALA A 258 -0.02 7.91 22.13
C ALA A 258 1.22 8.20 21.25
N TYR A 259 1.77 9.43 21.37
CA TYR A 259 2.98 9.81 20.65
C TYR A 259 4.19 8.98 21.08
N LYS A 260 4.44 8.83 22.37
CA LYS A 260 5.58 8.08 22.92
C LYS A 260 5.53 6.60 22.55
N GLU A 261 4.35 5.99 22.60
CA GLU A 261 4.15 4.60 22.17
C GLU A 261 4.47 4.45 20.68
N ALA A 262 3.91 5.33 19.85
CA ALA A 262 4.15 5.34 18.41
C ALA A 262 5.63 5.61 18.06
N GLU A 263 6.28 6.55 18.76
CA GLU A 263 7.72 6.86 18.61
C GLU A 263 8.57 5.64 18.93
N THR A 264 8.29 4.97 20.04
CA THR A 264 9.00 3.76 20.48
C THR A 264 8.85 2.65 19.45
N PHE A 265 7.62 2.38 19.01
CA PHE A 265 7.34 1.37 17.99
C PHE A 265 8.05 1.68 16.68
N LEU A 266 7.91 2.90 16.16
CA LEU A 266 8.47 3.29 14.87
C LEU A 266 10.00 3.37 14.89
N THR A 267 10.60 3.79 16.00
CA THR A 267 12.05 3.79 16.19
C THR A 267 12.60 2.38 16.17
N SER A 268 11.97 1.45 16.86
CA SER A 268 12.36 0.03 16.85
C SER A 268 12.15 -0.60 15.46
N TYR A 269 11.08 -0.22 14.76
CA TYR A 269 10.72 -0.76 13.46
C TYR A 269 11.58 -0.22 12.31
N TYR A 270 11.90 1.06 12.30
CA TYR A 270 12.59 1.75 11.20
C TYR A 270 14.01 2.22 11.53
N GLY A 271 14.40 2.18 12.80
CA GLY A 271 15.68 2.65 13.30
C GLY A 271 15.58 4.02 14.01
N ALA A 272 16.65 4.38 14.70
CA ALA A 272 16.73 5.66 15.43
C ALA A 272 16.51 6.86 14.48
N GLY A 273 15.75 7.85 14.94
CA GLY A 273 15.42 9.05 14.16
C GLY A 273 14.37 8.82 13.06
N ALA A 274 13.71 7.66 13.04
CA ALA A 274 12.66 7.35 12.06
C ALA A 274 11.47 8.31 12.13
N ILE A 275 11.20 8.86 13.32
CA ILE A 275 10.12 9.81 13.53
C ILE A 275 10.61 11.01 14.36
N SER A 276 10.24 12.21 13.93
CA SER A 276 10.29 13.45 14.71
C SER A 276 8.86 13.87 15.04
N ARG A 277 8.69 14.84 15.95
CA ARG A 277 7.36 15.37 16.30
C ARG A 277 6.64 15.89 15.07
N ASP A 278 7.30 16.67 14.22
CA ASP A 278 6.72 17.21 12.98
C ASP A 278 6.30 16.11 12.01
N ARG A 279 7.11 15.05 11.90
CA ARG A 279 6.77 13.90 11.07
C ARG A 279 5.62 13.10 11.66
N ALA A 280 5.52 13.01 12.99
CA ALA A 280 4.39 12.37 13.65
C ALA A 280 3.09 13.11 13.33
N GLU A 281 3.07 14.43 13.46
CA GLU A 281 1.90 15.24 13.14
C GLU A 281 1.45 15.08 11.68
N LEU A 282 2.37 14.81 10.77
CA LEU A 282 2.04 14.54 9.36
C LEU A 282 1.57 13.11 9.13
N TRP A 283 2.26 12.13 9.68
CA TRP A 283 2.16 10.71 9.31
C TRP A 283 1.21 9.89 10.18
N LEU A 284 0.93 10.35 11.42
CA LEU A 284 0.12 9.63 12.38
C LEU A 284 -1.24 10.30 12.60
N ALA A 285 -2.26 9.45 12.79
CA ALA A 285 -3.46 9.80 13.53
C ALA A 285 -3.28 9.24 14.96
N PHE A 286 -3.11 10.10 15.96
CA PHE A 286 -2.78 9.67 17.31
C PHE A 286 -3.43 10.53 18.40
N GLY A 287 -3.71 9.91 19.53
CA GLY A 287 -4.40 10.51 20.66
C GLY A 287 -5.78 9.91 20.91
N PRO A 288 -6.71 10.65 21.51
CA PRO A 288 -8.07 10.17 21.78
C PRO A 288 -8.82 9.88 20.48
N PRO A 289 -9.85 9.03 20.52
CA PRO A 289 -10.62 8.61 19.34
C PRO A 289 -11.06 9.76 18.44
N GLU A 290 -11.51 10.88 19.03
CA GLU A 290 -11.98 12.06 18.30
C GLU A 290 -10.86 12.68 17.43
N ALA A 291 -9.63 12.74 17.95
CA ALA A 291 -8.48 13.26 17.18
C ALA A 291 -8.11 12.33 16.01
N VAL A 292 -8.25 11.02 16.21
CA VAL A 292 -8.03 10.03 15.15
C VAL A 292 -9.12 10.15 14.07
N ILE A 293 -10.39 10.28 14.48
CA ILE A 293 -11.54 10.50 13.59
C ILE A 293 -11.34 11.77 12.76
N GLU A 294 -11.03 12.90 13.41
CA GLU A 294 -10.79 14.19 12.74
C GLU A 294 -9.71 14.08 11.65
N LYS A 295 -8.59 13.42 11.97
CA LYS A 295 -7.49 13.22 11.03
C LYS A 295 -7.89 12.38 9.83
N ILE A 296 -8.60 11.27 10.04
CA ILE A 296 -9.09 10.39 8.98
C ILE A 296 -10.12 11.13 8.12
N GLN A 297 -11.07 11.83 8.74
CA GLN A 297 -12.10 12.58 8.03
C GLN A 297 -11.51 13.65 7.10
N ALA A 298 -10.46 14.36 7.56
CA ALA A 298 -9.79 15.35 6.74
C ALA A 298 -9.23 14.76 5.43
N TYR A 299 -8.71 13.53 5.45
CA TYR A 299 -8.27 12.86 4.22
C TYR A 299 -9.43 12.35 3.37
N ILE A 300 -10.50 11.85 3.97
CA ILE A 300 -11.73 11.47 3.22
C ILE A 300 -12.28 12.68 2.49
N ASP A 301 -12.38 13.84 3.15
CA ASP A 301 -12.81 15.11 2.56
C ASP A 301 -11.84 15.63 1.48
N ALA A 302 -10.58 15.22 1.55
CA ALA A 302 -9.59 15.49 0.52
C ALA A 302 -9.67 14.52 -0.68
N GLY A 303 -10.58 13.53 -0.64
CA GLY A 303 -10.81 12.57 -1.71
C GLY A 303 -10.15 11.20 -1.49
N CYS A 304 -9.71 10.88 -0.27
CA CYS A 304 -9.19 9.54 0.04
C CYS A 304 -10.32 8.51 -0.04
N THR A 305 -10.21 7.56 -0.95
CA THR A 305 -11.20 6.48 -1.12
C THR A 305 -10.92 5.30 -0.21
N THR A 306 -9.64 5.06 0.12
CA THR A 306 -9.20 3.90 0.88
C THR A 306 -8.15 4.32 1.93
N PRO A 307 -8.59 4.79 3.13
CA PRO A 307 -7.69 4.94 4.27
C PRO A 307 -7.27 3.55 4.76
N VAL A 308 -5.96 3.25 4.70
CA VAL A 308 -5.37 2.00 5.20
C VAL A 308 -4.67 2.29 6.52
N LEU A 309 -5.25 1.80 7.60
CA LEU A 309 -4.83 2.07 8.96
C LEU A 309 -3.76 1.05 9.40
N ARG A 310 -2.64 1.53 9.92
CA ARG A 310 -1.61 0.71 10.52
C ARG A 310 -1.43 1.09 11.98
N PHE A 311 -1.75 0.19 12.88
CA PHE A 311 -1.53 0.41 14.29
C PHE A 311 -0.03 0.36 14.62
N VAL A 312 0.45 1.41 15.28
CA VAL A 312 1.84 1.58 15.69
C VAL A 312 1.92 1.46 17.22
N SER A 313 1.67 0.26 17.67
CA SER A 313 1.70 -0.20 19.05
C SER A 313 2.10 -1.67 19.09
N PRO A 314 2.74 -2.16 20.16
CA PRO A 314 2.91 -3.59 20.40
C PRO A 314 1.58 -4.33 20.59
N ASP A 315 0.56 -3.65 21.10
CA ASP A 315 -0.78 -4.18 21.29
C ASP A 315 -1.64 -4.01 20.04
N LEU A 316 -1.38 -4.83 19.03
CA LEU A 316 -2.16 -4.84 17.79
C LEU A 316 -3.64 -5.13 18.06
N SER A 317 -3.94 -6.11 18.91
CA SER A 317 -5.31 -6.55 19.19
C SER A 317 -6.12 -5.46 19.89
N GLY A 318 -5.59 -4.85 20.97
CA GLY A 318 -6.26 -3.77 21.67
C GLY A 318 -6.50 -2.54 20.81
N GLN A 319 -5.51 -2.16 19.99
CA GLN A 319 -5.66 -1.04 19.06
C GLN A 319 -6.73 -1.31 17.99
N LEU A 320 -6.79 -2.55 17.45
CA LEU A 320 -7.81 -2.93 16.47
C LEU A 320 -9.21 -2.89 17.08
N HIS A 321 -9.40 -3.45 18.28
CA HIS A 321 -10.71 -3.41 18.98
C HIS A 321 -11.14 -1.97 19.29
N ARG A 322 -10.25 -1.14 19.82
CA ARG A 322 -10.55 0.29 20.03
C ARG A 322 -10.92 1.00 18.73
N CYS A 323 -10.23 0.71 17.64
CA CYS A 323 -10.56 1.29 16.35
C CYS A 323 -11.96 0.90 15.88
N ILE A 324 -12.32 -0.38 16.02
CA ILE A 324 -13.64 -0.91 15.65
C ILE A 324 -14.76 -0.30 16.52
N GLU A 325 -14.53 -0.15 17.82
CA GLU A 325 -15.55 0.29 18.77
C GLU A 325 -15.66 1.81 18.89
N GLU A 326 -14.53 2.54 18.83
CA GLU A 326 -14.46 3.95 19.18
C GLU A 326 -14.24 4.89 17.97
N VAL A 327 -13.70 4.38 16.84
CA VAL A 327 -13.33 5.22 15.69
C VAL A 327 -14.20 4.95 14.47
N LEU A 328 -14.28 3.70 14.00
CA LEU A 328 -14.94 3.36 12.74
C LEU A 328 -16.45 3.62 12.72
N PRO A 329 -17.21 3.50 13.83
CA PRO A 329 -18.62 3.84 13.84
C PRO A 329 -18.93 5.29 13.42
N ALA A 330 -17.99 6.22 13.59
CA ALA A 330 -18.15 7.61 13.16
C ALA A 330 -18.26 7.78 11.64
N PHE A 331 -17.76 6.79 10.86
CA PHE A 331 -17.75 6.80 9.39
C PHE A 331 -18.84 5.91 8.78
N SER A 332 -19.60 5.19 9.60
CA SER A 332 -20.73 4.39 9.13
C SER A 332 -21.84 5.30 8.67
N VAL A 333 -22.25 5.18 7.43
CA VAL A 333 -23.42 5.89 6.93
C VAL A 333 -24.65 5.29 7.65
N ARG A 334 -25.40 6.13 8.34
CA ARG A 334 -26.72 5.82 8.88
C ARG A 334 -27.73 5.58 7.76
#